data_1c0ff8ef7cbbf9141e23ea6b1ca11861
#
_entry.id   1c0ff8ef7cbbf9141e23ea6b1ca11861
#
_cell.length_a   1.000
_cell.length_b   1.000
_cell.length_c   1.000
_cell.angle_alpha   90.00
_cell.angle_beta   90.00
_cell.angle_gamma   90.00
#
_symmetry.space_group_name_H-M   'P 1'
#
loop_
_entity.id
_entity.type
_entity.pdbx_description
1 polymer ?
#
loop_
_entity_poly.entity_id
_entity_poly.type
_entity_poly.pdbx_seq_one_letter_code
_entity_poly.pdbx_strand_id
1 'polypeptide(L)' 'MDKKIVGANAGKVWHALSEADGISIPELARKVKLSVESTALAVGWLARENKVVIERKNGLIEIYNEGHFDFSFG' A
#
# COMPACT_ATOMS: atom_id res chain seq x y z
N MET A 1 11.94 -11.19 9.59
CA MET A 1 10.69 -10.54 9.97
C MET A 1 9.57 -11.56 9.88
N ASP A 2 8.76 -11.69 10.90
CA ASP A 2 7.75 -12.74 10.84
C ASP A 2 6.42 -12.21 10.29
N LYS A 3 5.53 -13.15 9.98
CA LYS A 3 4.27 -12.81 9.34
C LYS A 3 3.38 -11.91 10.18
N LYS A 4 3.47 -12.03 11.49
CA LYS A 4 2.66 -11.20 12.37
C LYS A 4 3.03 -9.74 12.23
N ILE A 5 4.32 -9.47 12.13
CA ILE A 5 4.78 -8.10 11.96
C ILE A 5 4.36 -7.56 10.60
N VAL A 6 4.48 -8.38 9.56
CA VAL A 6 4.08 -7.96 8.23
C VAL A 6 2.58 -7.66 8.23
N GLY A 7 1.77 -8.51 8.85
CA GLY A 7 0.33 -8.28 8.90
C GLY A 7 -0.03 -7.02 9.68
N ALA A 8 0.65 -6.78 10.79
CA ALA A 8 0.40 -5.57 11.57
C ALA A 8 0.80 -4.32 10.77
N ASN A 9 1.94 -4.39 10.07
CA ASN A 9 2.37 -3.29 9.23
C ASN A 9 1.40 -3.07 8.09
N ALA A 10 0.83 -4.15 7.56
CA ALA A 10 -0.16 -4.03 6.49
C ALA A 10 -1.36 -3.22 6.94
N GLY A 11 -1.79 -3.40 8.19
CA GLY A 11 -2.88 -2.61 8.73
C GLY A 11 -2.58 -1.12 8.75
N LYS A 12 -1.36 -0.77 9.17
CA LYS A 12 -0.95 0.63 9.19
C LYS A 12 -0.90 1.21 7.78
N VAL A 13 -0.36 0.44 6.85
CA VAL A 13 -0.24 0.87 5.46
C VAL A 13 -1.61 1.07 4.85
N TRP A 14 -2.51 0.13 5.08
CA TRP A 14 -3.86 0.21 4.53
C TRP A 14 -4.59 1.44 5.04
N HIS A 15 -4.42 1.75 6.32
CA HIS A 15 -5.01 2.94 6.90
C HIS A 15 -4.48 4.20 6.23
N ALA A 16 -3.17 4.26 6.02
CA ALA A 16 -2.56 5.41 5.38
C ALA A 16 -3.05 5.58 3.96
N LEU A 17 -3.27 4.46 3.27
CA LEU A 17 -3.72 4.51 1.89
C LEU A 17 -5.15 5.02 1.76
N SER A 18 -5.95 4.90 2.80
CA SER A 18 -7.31 5.40 2.75
C SER A 18 -7.35 6.92 2.62
N GLU A 19 -6.25 7.57 2.96
CA GLU A 19 -6.16 9.02 2.90
C GLU A 19 -5.30 9.50 1.74
N ALA A 20 -4.84 8.60 0.91
CA ALA A 20 -3.96 8.95 -0.20
C ALA A 20 -4.59 8.55 -1.51
N ASP A 21 -4.29 9.31 -2.54
CA ASP A 21 -4.87 9.09 -3.85
C ASP A 21 -3.77 8.67 -4.80
N GLY A 22 -3.05 7.65 -4.42
CA GLY A 22 -1.88 7.18 -5.14
C GLY A 22 -0.63 7.70 -4.48
N ILE A 23 0.27 6.79 -4.09
CA ILE A 23 1.45 7.18 -3.35
C ILE A 23 2.57 6.18 -3.66
N SER A 24 3.79 6.69 -3.76
CA SER A 24 4.94 5.81 -3.99
C SER A 24 5.31 5.08 -2.70
N ILE A 25 6.06 3.99 -2.84
CA ILE A 25 6.48 3.24 -1.66
C ILE A 25 7.36 4.07 -0.72
N PRO A 26 8.36 4.83 -1.20
CA PRO A 26 9.15 5.64 -0.28
C PRO A 26 8.34 6.68 0.47
N GLU A 27 7.38 7.30 -0.19
CA GLU A 27 6.51 8.26 0.49
C GLU A 27 5.63 7.59 1.51
N LEU A 28 5.08 6.43 1.16
CA LEU A 28 4.25 5.67 2.06
C LEU A 28 5.05 5.25 3.29
N ALA A 29 6.29 4.82 3.08
CA ALA A 29 7.16 4.41 4.18
C ALA A 29 7.35 5.56 5.17
N ARG A 30 7.59 6.77 4.67
CA ARG A 30 7.73 7.93 5.54
C ARG A 30 6.45 8.21 6.29
N LYS A 31 5.32 8.09 5.61
CA LYS A 31 4.02 8.38 6.20
C LYS A 31 3.71 7.41 7.35
N VAL A 32 4.04 6.14 7.19
CA VAL A 32 3.75 5.16 8.23
C VAL A 32 4.94 4.93 9.16
N LYS A 33 6.06 5.62 8.92
CA LYS A 33 7.25 5.53 9.76
C LYS A 33 7.81 4.12 9.82
N LEU A 34 7.87 3.49 8.67
CA LEU A 34 8.48 2.18 8.51
C LEU A 34 9.59 2.28 7.48
N SER A 35 10.46 1.28 7.46
CA SER A 35 11.47 1.20 6.42
C SER A 35 10.78 0.97 5.07
N VAL A 36 11.47 1.29 4.00
CA VAL A 36 10.96 1.03 2.66
C VAL A 36 10.72 -0.47 2.49
N GLU A 37 11.63 -1.28 3.00
CA GLU A 37 11.55 -2.72 2.91
C GLU A 37 10.30 -3.25 3.62
N SER A 38 10.08 -2.82 4.85
CA SER A 38 8.90 -3.25 5.60
C SER A 38 7.62 -2.79 4.93
N THR A 39 7.64 -1.58 4.38
CA THR A 39 6.47 -1.04 3.69
C THR A 39 6.17 -1.85 2.44
N ALA A 40 7.21 -2.21 1.68
CA ALA A 40 7.02 -2.98 0.46
C ALA A 40 6.43 -4.36 0.78
N LEU A 41 6.91 -5.00 1.85
CA LEU A 41 6.35 -6.29 2.25
C LEU A 41 4.89 -6.17 2.65
N ALA A 42 4.55 -5.11 3.35
CA ALA A 42 3.17 -4.88 3.76
C ALA A 42 2.27 -4.63 2.56
N VAL A 43 2.77 -3.88 1.58
CA VAL A 43 2.02 -3.63 0.35
C VAL A 43 1.79 -4.93 -0.41
N GLY A 44 2.81 -5.79 -0.48
CA GLY A 44 2.65 -7.09 -1.13
C GLY A 44 1.60 -7.95 -0.45
N TRP A 45 1.57 -7.92 0.87
CA TRP A 45 0.56 -8.62 1.64
C TRP A 45 -0.84 -8.14 1.27
N LEU A 46 -1.01 -6.80 1.21
CA LEU A 46 -2.31 -6.22 0.87
C LEU A 46 -2.70 -6.51 -0.57
N ALA A 47 -1.73 -6.55 -1.47
CA ALA A 47 -1.99 -6.85 -2.87
C ALA A 47 -2.50 -8.29 -3.01
N ARG A 48 -1.94 -9.20 -2.25
CA ARG A 48 -2.39 -10.57 -2.26
C ARG A 48 -3.83 -10.68 -1.77
N GLU A 49 -4.22 -9.80 -0.84
CA GLU A 49 -5.57 -9.79 -0.31
C GLU A 49 -6.52 -8.94 -1.13
N ASN A 50 -6.06 -8.44 -2.26
CA ASN A 50 -6.87 -7.60 -3.15
C ASN A 50 -7.35 -6.31 -2.48
N LYS A 51 -6.53 -5.75 -1.61
CA LYS A 51 -6.90 -4.52 -0.93
C LYS A 51 -6.24 -3.29 -1.50
N VAL A 52 -5.25 -3.48 -2.36
CA VAL A 52 -4.56 -2.37 -3.01
C VAL A 52 -4.32 -2.72 -4.46
N VAL A 53 -4.10 -1.68 -5.26
CA VAL A 53 -3.72 -1.81 -6.65
C VAL A 53 -2.33 -1.22 -6.78
N ILE A 54 -1.47 -1.89 -7.50
CA ILE A 54 -0.10 -1.44 -7.74
C ILE A 54 0.03 -1.13 -9.21
N GLU A 55 0.43 0.09 -9.52
CA GLU A 55 0.61 0.51 -10.90
C GLU A 55 1.99 1.09 -11.12
N ARG A 56 2.50 0.92 -12.31
CA ARG A 56 3.76 1.55 -12.68
C ARG A 56 3.47 2.65 -13.69
N LYS A 57 3.84 3.86 -13.33
CA LYS A 57 3.65 5.01 -14.21
C LYS A 57 4.98 5.72 -14.37
N ASN A 58 5.41 5.89 -15.61
CA ASN A 58 6.66 6.60 -15.90
C ASN A 58 7.83 6.01 -15.12
N GLY A 59 7.86 4.68 -14.98
CA GLY A 59 8.94 4.02 -14.28
C GLY A 59 8.81 3.99 -12.77
N LEU A 60 7.78 4.63 -12.23
CA LEU A 60 7.57 4.65 -10.79
C LEU A 60 6.39 3.78 -10.40
N ILE A 61 6.52 3.13 -9.26
CA ILE A 61 5.43 2.31 -8.73
C ILE A 61 4.61 3.16 -7.79
N GLU A 62 3.30 3.17 -8.01
CA GLU A 62 2.36 3.85 -7.15
C GLU A 62 1.35 2.87 -6.61
N ILE A 63 0.96 3.08 -5.37
CA ILE A 63 0.03 2.21 -4.67
C ILE A 63 -1.27 2.96 -4.47
N TYR A 64 -2.38 2.29 -4.78
CA TYR A 64 -3.72 2.86 -4.63
C TYR A 64 -4.55 1.93 -3.78
N ASN A 65 -5.43 2.49 -3.01
CA ASN A 65 -6.44 1.72 -2.32
C ASN A 65 -7.34 1.08 -3.38
N GLU A 66 -7.74 -0.16 -3.18
CA GLU A 66 -8.58 -0.84 -4.14
C GLU A 66 -9.87 -0.06 -4.41
N GLY A 67 -10.42 0.53 -3.39
CA GLY A 67 -11.63 1.32 -3.52
C GLY A 67 -11.51 2.48 -4.48
N HIS A 68 -10.27 2.92 -4.74
CA HIS A 68 -10.05 4.00 -5.69
C HIS A 68 -10.56 3.63 -7.09
N PHE A 69 -10.51 2.35 -7.43
CA PHE A 69 -10.93 1.89 -8.75
C PHE A 69 -12.27 1.21 -8.72
N ASP A 70 -12.93 1.22 -7.59
CA ASP A 70 -14.09 0.41 -7.40
C ASP A 70 -15.36 1.17 -7.43
N PHE A 71 -15.34 2.42 -7.68
CA PHE A 71 -16.50 3.12 -7.61
C PHE A 71 -17.16 3.22 -8.86
N SER A 72 -16.83 2.88 -9.61
CA SER A 72 -17.48 3.04 -10.67
C SER A 72 -18.71 2.78 -10.99
N PHE A 73 -19.11 2.78 -10.95
CA PHE A 73 -20.02 2.56 -11.37
C PHE A 73 -20.70 2.27 -11.04
N GLY A 74 -20.34 2.37 -10.58
CA GLY A 74 -21.26 2.18 -10.31
C GLY A 74 -21.83 2.51 -10.52
#